data_779d8ad307fdca1a05316501458ca506
#
_entry.id   779d8ad307fdca1a05316501458ca506
#
_cell.length_a   1.000
_cell.length_b   1.000
_cell.length_c   1.000
_cell.angle_alpha   90.00
_cell.angle_beta   90.00
_cell.angle_gamma   90.00
#
_symmetry.space_group_name_H-M   'P 1'
#
loop_
_entity.id
_entity.type
_entity.pdbx_description
1 polymer ?
#
loop_
_entity_poly.entity_id
_entity_poly.type
_entity_poly.pdbx_seq_one_letter_code
_entity_poly.pdbx_strand_id
1 'polypeptide(L)'
;MSLRINDQAPNFQVESTQGKIDFHEWIGDGWAVLFSHPKDFTPVCTTELGYMAKIQSEFEKRNTKIIALSIDSTGDHDKWLKDVEEVGGSAVNYPVIADTDLKVAKLYNMFPADETGAAEGRTAMTNATVRSVFVVGPDKNIKLMIVYPMTTGRNFDEILRVIDSMQLTAKHKVATPVNWKQGEDVIIVPGVNNEEAAKVYPDGWETVTPYLRKVKQPS
;
A
#
# COMPACT_ATOMS: atom_id res chain seq x y z
N MET A 1 -8.88 -2.43 18.70
CA MET A 1 -7.88 -3.54 18.51
C MET A 1 -7.00 -3.11 17.37
N SER A 2 -5.68 -3.22 17.48
CA SER A 2 -4.75 -2.80 16.41
C SER A 2 -4.71 -3.89 15.33
N LEU A 3 -4.78 -3.49 14.06
CA LEU A 3 -4.63 -4.42 12.92
C LEU A 3 -3.21 -4.98 12.85
N ARG A 4 -3.06 -6.19 12.34
CA ARG A 4 -1.78 -6.90 12.19
C ARG A 4 -1.65 -7.52 10.80
N ILE A 5 -0.43 -7.86 10.41
CA ILE A 5 -0.19 -8.66 9.21
C ILE A 5 -0.94 -10.00 9.34
N ASN A 6 -1.61 -10.41 8.27
CA ASN A 6 -2.51 -11.55 8.13
C ASN A 6 -3.90 -11.42 8.82
N ASP A 7 -4.19 -10.32 9.53
CA ASP A 7 -5.58 -10.03 9.86
C ASP A 7 -6.36 -9.75 8.56
N GLN A 8 -7.64 -10.12 8.52
CA GLN A 8 -8.50 -9.71 7.41
C GLN A 8 -8.63 -8.19 7.41
N ALA A 9 -8.36 -7.56 6.28
CA ALA A 9 -8.59 -6.14 6.10
C ALA A 9 -10.07 -5.82 6.31
N PRO A 10 -10.43 -4.94 7.24
CA PRO A 10 -11.84 -4.62 7.46
C PRO A 10 -12.52 -4.12 6.18
N ASN A 11 -13.68 -4.70 5.84
CA ASN A 11 -14.48 -4.19 4.72
C ASN A 11 -15.21 -2.91 5.12
N PHE A 12 -15.46 -2.04 4.16
CA PHE A 12 -16.23 -0.82 4.36
C PHE A 12 -16.94 -0.39 3.07
N GLN A 13 -18.01 0.39 3.24
CA GLN A 13 -18.66 1.11 2.14
C GLN A 13 -18.53 2.61 2.39
N VAL A 14 -18.10 3.33 1.36
CA VAL A 14 -17.75 4.77 1.50
C VAL A 14 -17.90 5.51 0.16
N GLU A 15 -18.12 6.81 0.23
CA GLU A 15 -18.10 7.70 -0.93
C GLU A 15 -16.65 8.06 -1.30
N SER A 16 -16.42 8.19 -2.60
CA SER A 16 -15.13 8.59 -3.15
C SER A 16 -15.31 9.50 -4.35
N THR A 17 -14.22 10.05 -4.89
CA THR A 17 -14.22 10.83 -6.14
C THR A 17 -14.68 10.02 -7.37
N GLN A 18 -14.80 8.70 -7.26
CA GLN A 18 -15.28 7.81 -8.31
C GLN A 18 -16.60 7.11 -7.95
N GLY A 19 -17.37 7.72 -7.02
CA GLY A 19 -18.63 7.18 -6.54
C GLY A 19 -18.46 6.27 -5.33
N LYS A 20 -19.53 5.54 -5.01
CA LYS A 20 -19.57 4.65 -3.85
C LYS A 20 -18.75 3.38 -4.09
N ILE A 21 -17.94 3.02 -3.10
CA ILE A 21 -17.06 1.85 -3.13
C ILE A 21 -17.41 0.92 -1.97
N ASP A 22 -17.57 -0.39 -2.26
CA ASP A 22 -17.39 -1.48 -1.31
C ASP A 22 -15.95 -2.00 -1.47
N PHE A 23 -15.15 -1.91 -0.42
CA PHE A 23 -13.70 -2.09 -0.53
C PHE A 23 -13.29 -3.50 -0.97
N HIS A 24 -13.92 -4.55 -0.42
CA HIS A 24 -13.58 -5.93 -0.81
C HIS A 24 -14.04 -6.26 -2.23
N GLU A 25 -15.22 -5.79 -2.62
CA GLU A 25 -15.72 -5.94 -3.98
C GLU A 25 -14.84 -5.17 -4.97
N TRP A 26 -14.47 -3.92 -4.61
CA TRP A 26 -13.61 -3.09 -5.43
C TRP A 26 -12.22 -3.69 -5.65
N ILE A 27 -11.59 -4.32 -4.63
CA ILE A 27 -10.32 -5.04 -4.78
C ILE A 27 -10.47 -6.14 -5.84
N GLY A 28 -11.54 -6.93 -5.81
CA GLY A 28 -11.71 -8.11 -6.66
C GLY A 28 -10.64 -9.16 -6.36
N ASP A 29 -10.09 -9.81 -7.38
CA ASP A 29 -9.06 -10.86 -7.26
C ASP A 29 -7.61 -10.31 -7.28
N GLY A 30 -7.47 -9.00 -7.20
CA GLY A 30 -6.17 -8.31 -7.22
C GLY A 30 -5.63 -7.96 -5.84
N TRP A 31 -4.60 -7.17 -5.86
CA TRP A 31 -4.02 -6.51 -4.69
C TRP A 31 -4.56 -5.08 -4.57
N ALA A 32 -4.46 -4.51 -3.38
CA ALA A 32 -4.78 -3.11 -3.18
C ALA A 32 -3.79 -2.41 -2.26
N VAL A 33 -3.56 -1.12 -2.51
CA VAL A 33 -2.86 -0.20 -1.61
C VAL A 33 -3.88 0.84 -1.15
N LEU A 34 -4.26 0.77 0.12
CA LEU A 34 -5.03 1.80 0.81
C LEU A 34 -4.05 2.70 1.56
N PHE A 35 -4.06 4.00 1.25
CA PHE A 35 -3.17 4.95 1.92
C PHE A 35 -3.89 6.22 2.33
N SER A 36 -3.62 6.69 3.56
CA SER A 36 -4.20 7.93 4.06
C SER A 36 -3.26 9.11 3.86
N HIS A 37 -3.82 10.30 3.71
CA HIS A 37 -3.10 11.57 3.76
C HIS A 37 -3.79 12.54 4.73
N PRO A 38 -3.03 13.40 5.42
CA PRO A 38 -3.58 14.24 6.49
C PRO A 38 -4.69 15.18 6.04
N LYS A 39 -4.51 15.90 4.91
CA LYS A 39 -5.44 16.93 4.49
C LYS A 39 -5.19 17.36 3.05
N ASP A 40 -6.28 17.67 2.33
CA ASP A 40 -6.25 18.33 1.03
C ASP A 40 -5.63 19.74 1.12
N PHE A 41 -5.21 20.28 -0.02
CA PHE A 41 -4.60 21.62 -0.13
C PHE A 41 -3.37 21.81 0.79
N THR A 42 -2.56 20.75 0.95
CA THR A 42 -1.30 20.81 1.70
C THR A 42 -0.10 20.37 0.85
N PRO A 43 1.09 20.97 1.04
CA PRO A 43 2.22 20.76 0.12
C PRO A 43 2.65 19.30 0.01
N VAL A 44 2.87 18.61 1.13
CA VAL A 44 3.36 17.22 1.13
C VAL A 44 2.33 16.28 0.51
N CYS A 45 1.04 16.43 0.84
CA CYS A 45 -0.02 15.60 0.28
C CYS A 45 -0.14 15.79 -1.24
N THR A 46 -0.01 17.04 -1.73
CA THR A 46 -0.01 17.33 -3.17
C THR A 46 1.13 16.61 -3.88
N THR A 47 2.35 16.62 -3.33
CA THR A 47 3.48 15.91 -3.93
C THR A 47 3.29 14.39 -3.91
N GLU A 48 2.69 13.84 -2.85
CA GLU A 48 2.44 12.41 -2.74
C GLU A 48 1.40 11.90 -3.74
N LEU A 49 0.24 12.57 -3.82
CA LEU A 49 -0.82 12.15 -4.75
C LEU A 49 -0.40 12.35 -6.21
N GLY A 50 0.31 13.43 -6.52
CA GLY A 50 0.87 13.66 -7.85
C GLY A 50 1.88 12.58 -8.23
N TYR A 51 2.77 12.19 -7.32
CA TYR A 51 3.72 11.09 -7.57
C TYR A 51 3.00 9.75 -7.77
N MET A 52 2.01 9.43 -6.94
CA MET A 52 1.19 8.22 -7.09
C MET A 52 0.43 8.20 -8.42
N ALA A 53 -0.10 9.33 -8.88
CA ALA A 53 -0.73 9.44 -10.19
C ALA A 53 0.27 9.13 -11.33
N LYS A 54 1.49 9.66 -11.22
CA LYS A 54 2.56 9.41 -12.20
C LYS A 54 2.96 7.95 -12.30
N ILE A 55 2.99 7.23 -11.18
CA ILE A 55 3.42 5.82 -11.12
C ILE A 55 2.24 4.82 -11.04
N GLN A 56 1.01 5.27 -11.21
CA GLN A 56 -0.19 4.42 -11.13
C GLN A 56 -0.08 3.17 -12.02
N SER A 57 0.41 3.33 -13.26
CA SER A 57 0.60 2.22 -14.20
C SER A 57 1.56 1.14 -13.69
N GLU A 58 2.49 1.47 -12.81
CA GLU A 58 3.39 0.48 -12.20
C GLU A 58 2.65 -0.42 -11.22
N PHE A 59 1.66 0.11 -10.49
CA PHE A 59 0.77 -0.70 -9.66
C PHE A 59 -0.17 -1.57 -10.51
N GLU A 60 -0.72 -1.02 -11.58
CA GLU A 60 -1.61 -1.75 -12.49
C GLU A 60 -0.91 -2.96 -13.14
N LYS A 61 0.36 -2.82 -13.57
CA LYS A 61 1.19 -3.93 -14.07
C LYS A 61 1.33 -5.08 -13.07
N ARG A 62 1.17 -4.79 -11.78
CA ARG A 62 1.24 -5.73 -10.65
C ARG A 62 -0.12 -6.21 -10.18
N ASN A 63 -1.18 -6.02 -11.01
CA ASN A 63 -2.57 -6.29 -10.62
C ASN A 63 -2.91 -5.69 -9.25
N THR A 64 -2.46 -4.47 -9.01
CA THR A 64 -2.60 -3.76 -7.75
C THR A 64 -3.37 -2.46 -7.97
N LYS A 65 -4.51 -2.32 -7.32
CA LYS A 65 -5.30 -1.10 -7.31
C LYS A 65 -4.81 -0.17 -6.19
N ILE A 66 -4.91 1.14 -6.40
CA ILE A 66 -4.55 2.14 -5.40
C ILE A 66 -5.77 2.98 -5.04
N ILE A 67 -5.91 3.31 -3.76
CA ILE A 67 -6.98 4.13 -3.23
C ILE A 67 -6.45 5.01 -2.10
N ALA A 68 -6.67 6.32 -2.23
CA ALA A 68 -6.31 7.28 -1.20
C ALA A 68 -7.46 7.51 -0.23
N LEU A 69 -7.17 8.02 0.97
CA LEU A 69 -8.16 8.40 1.96
C LEU A 69 -7.73 9.68 2.68
N SER A 70 -8.65 10.60 2.80
CA SER A 70 -8.61 11.63 3.84
C SER A 70 -10.01 11.86 4.41
N ILE A 71 -10.07 12.75 5.37
CA ILE A 71 -11.33 13.13 6.03
C ILE A 71 -11.99 14.34 5.38
N ASP A 72 -11.41 14.86 4.30
CA ASP A 72 -11.99 15.95 3.51
C ASP A 72 -13.20 15.46 2.70
N SER A 73 -14.01 16.39 2.21
CA SER A 73 -15.19 16.04 1.41
C SER A 73 -14.84 15.71 -0.05
N THR A 74 -15.71 14.99 -0.75
CA THR A 74 -15.55 14.75 -2.21
C THR A 74 -15.46 16.07 -2.98
N GLY A 75 -16.22 17.09 -2.58
CA GLY A 75 -16.18 18.40 -3.22
C GLY A 75 -14.86 19.16 -3.02
N ASP A 76 -14.15 18.91 -1.92
CA ASP A 76 -12.80 19.43 -1.69
C ASP A 76 -11.78 18.63 -2.50
N HIS A 77 -11.87 17.29 -2.51
CA HIS A 77 -11.05 16.44 -3.37
C HIS A 77 -11.12 16.87 -4.84
N ASP A 78 -12.32 17.01 -5.40
CA ASP A 78 -12.53 17.38 -6.81
C ASP A 78 -11.88 18.72 -7.20
N LYS A 79 -11.81 19.65 -6.27
CA LYS A 79 -11.13 20.94 -6.47
C LYS A 79 -9.61 20.78 -6.37
N TRP A 80 -9.15 20.10 -5.32
CA TRP A 80 -7.75 19.95 -5.04
C TRP A 80 -7.02 19.03 -6.03
N LEU A 81 -7.67 18.02 -6.57
CA LEU A 81 -7.06 17.12 -7.57
C LEU A 81 -6.60 17.84 -8.84
N LYS A 82 -7.15 19.00 -9.15
CA LYS A 82 -6.66 19.87 -10.24
C LYS A 82 -5.29 20.45 -9.93
N ASP A 83 -5.08 20.89 -8.69
CA ASP A 83 -3.78 21.39 -8.23
C ASP A 83 -2.75 20.24 -8.19
N VAL A 84 -3.20 19.05 -7.77
CA VAL A 84 -2.36 17.83 -7.77
C VAL A 84 -1.89 17.49 -9.19
N GLU A 85 -2.78 17.54 -10.18
CA GLU A 85 -2.45 17.31 -11.59
C GLU A 85 -1.48 18.38 -12.12
N GLU A 86 -1.72 19.66 -11.82
CA GLU A 86 -0.86 20.76 -12.24
C GLU A 86 0.57 20.61 -11.68
N VAL A 87 0.69 20.26 -10.40
CA VAL A 87 1.99 20.08 -9.72
C VAL A 87 2.68 18.76 -10.13
N GLY A 88 1.91 17.67 -10.20
CA GLY A 88 2.44 16.32 -10.46
C GLY A 88 2.62 15.99 -11.94
N GLY A 89 1.99 16.73 -12.84
CA GLY A 89 2.01 16.50 -14.29
C GLY A 89 1.24 15.27 -14.75
N SER A 90 0.38 14.71 -13.89
CA SER A 90 -0.45 13.54 -14.20
C SER A 90 -1.78 13.62 -13.47
N ALA A 91 -2.88 13.33 -14.17
CA ALA A 91 -4.21 13.26 -13.56
C ALA A 91 -4.31 12.10 -12.57
N VAL A 92 -5.00 12.33 -11.46
CA VAL A 92 -5.30 11.28 -10.46
C VAL A 92 -6.47 10.45 -10.97
N ASN A 93 -6.20 9.23 -11.46
CA ASN A 93 -7.20 8.31 -12.01
C ASN A 93 -7.56 7.16 -11.05
N TYR A 94 -7.18 7.27 -9.78
CA TYR A 94 -7.58 6.35 -8.72
C TYR A 94 -8.55 7.06 -7.75
N PRO A 95 -9.41 6.30 -7.02
CA PRO A 95 -10.37 6.91 -6.12
C PRO A 95 -9.69 7.54 -4.89
N VAL A 96 -10.24 8.66 -4.45
CA VAL A 96 -9.91 9.31 -3.18
C VAL A 96 -11.15 9.26 -2.29
N ILE A 97 -11.03 8.57 -1.16
CA ILE A 97 -12.11 8.37 -0.18
C ILE A 97 -12.33 9.65 0.62
N ALA A 98 -13.59 10.06 0.72
CA ALA A 98 -14.06 11.14 1.59
C ALA A 98 -14.60 10.55 2.91
N ASP A 99 -13.71 10.26 3.87
CA ASP A 99 -14.06 9.66 5.17
C ASP A 99 -14.51 10.71 6.18
N THR A 100 -15.53 11.49 5.79
CA THR A 100 -16.01 12.64 6.59
C THR A 100 -16.61 12.28 7.96
N ASP A 101 -17.04 11.04 8.13
CA ASP A 101 -17.56 10.49 9.40
C ASP A 101 -16.49 9.70 10.19
N LEU A 102 -15.24 9.66 9.71
CA LEU A 102 -14.07 9.03 10.34
C LEU A 102 -14.18 7.51 10.51
N LYS A 103 -15.11 6.87 9.83
CA LYS A 103 -15.32 5.42 9.98
C LYS A 103 -14.14 4.60 9.53
N VAL A 104 -13.65 4.84 8.33
CA VAL A 104 -12.55 4.08 7.74
C VAL A 104 -11.25 4.38 8.47
N ALA A 105 -10.98 5.65 8.75
CA ALA A 105 -9.78 6.06 9.48
C ALA A 105 -9.71 5.45 10.89
N LYS A 106 -10.84 5.37 11.60
CA LYS A 106 -10.93 4.68 12.91
C LYS A 106 -10.76 3.17 12.77
N LEU A 107 -11.42 2.58 11.78
CA LEU A 107 -11.39 1.13 11.53
C LEU A 107 -9.96 0.64 11.25
N TYR A 108 -9.17 1.45 10.54
CA TYR A 108 -7.78 1.17 10.18
C TYR A 108 -6.76 1.82 11.12
N ASN A 109 -7.21 2.45 12.21
CA ASN A 109 -6.35 3.08 13.22
C ASN A 109 -5.35 4.09 12.61
N MET A 110 -5.88 5.00 11.77
CA MET A 110 -5.07 5.96 10.99
C MET A 110 -4.84 7.30 11.71
N PHE A 111 -5.28 7.45 12.95
CA PHE A 111 -5.07 8.67 13.73
C PHE A 111 -3.83 8.58 14.62
N PRO A 112 -3.17 9.71 14.91
CA PRO A 112 -2.14 9.73 15.95
C PRO A 112 -2.76 9.51 17.34
N ALA A 113 -1.95 9.10 18.31
CA ALA A 113 -2.43 8.69 19.64
C ALA A 113 -3.07 9.82 20.46
N ASP A 114 -2.70 11.06 20.18
CA ASP A 114 -3.23 12.28 20.82
C ASP A 114 -4.53 12.78 20.16
N GLU A 115 -4.99 12.15 19.07
CA GLU A 115 -6.20 12.49 18.38
C GLU A 115 -7.39 11.71 18.97
N THR A 116 -8.44 12.45 19.39
CA THR A 116 -9.62 11.84 20.00
C THR A 116 -10.60 11.22 19.00
N GLY A 117 -10.46 11.56 17.73
CA GLY A 117 -11.37 11.11 16.67
C GLY A 117 -12.81 11.59 16.85
N ALA A 118 -13.01 12.72 17.55
CA ALA A 118 -14.34 13.31 17.71
C ALA A 118 -14.79 13.93 16.38
N ALA A 119 -15.99 13.57 15.92
CA ALA A 119 -16.54 14.10 14.67
C ALA A 119 -17.13 15.50 14.81
N GLU A 120 -17.58 15.89 16.02
CA GLU A 120 -18.20 17.19 16.29
C GLU A 120 -17.18 18.32 16.44
N GLY A 121 -17.43 19.44 15.76
CA GLY A 121 -16.62 20.67 15.88
C GLY A 121 -15.20 20.59 15.31
N ARG A 122 -14.88 19.54 14.56
CA ARG A 122 -13.54 19.35 13.99
C ARG A 122 -13.30 20.24 12.77
N THR A 123 -12.03 20.55 12.59
CA THR A 123 -11.47 21.01 11.32
C THR A 123 -10.47 19.97 10.83
N ALA A 124 -10.16 19.95 9.55
CA ALA A 124 -9.08 19.12 9.01
C ALA A 124 -7.69 19.44 9.63
N MET A 125 -7.60 20.53 10.40
CA MET A 125 -6.43 20.88 11.22
C MET A 125 -6.36 20.10 12.55
N THR A 126 -7.50 19.66 13.07
CA THR A 126 -7.63 19.08 14.41
C THR A 126 -7.82 17.56 14.42
N ASN A 127 -8.12 16.94 13.26
CA ASN A 127 -8.38 15.50 13.13
C ASN A 127 -7.77 14.88 11.87
N ALA A 128 -6.57 15.31 11.51
CA ALA A 128 -5.88 14.76 10.34
C ALA A 128 -5.41 13.32 10.60
N THR A 129 -5.53 12.45 9.60
CA THR A 129 -4.90 11.13 9.64
C THR A 129 -3.38 11.26 9.53
N VAL A 130 -2.64 10.30 10.11
CA VAL A 130 -1.23 10.10 9.77
C VAL A 130 -1.11 9.51 8.36
N ARG A 131 0.11 9.35 7.84
CA ARG A 131 0.35 8.81 6.51
C ARG A 131 0.48 7.28 6.57
N SER A 132 -0.64 6.60 6.75
CA SER A 132 -0.69 5.14 6.77
C SER A 132 -0.70 4.55 5.36
N VAL A 133 -0.14 3.36 5.23
CA VAL A 133 -0.22 2.51 4.03
C VAL A 133 -0.58 1.10 4.48
N PHE A 134 -1.58 0.53 3.84
CA PHE A 134 -1.96 -0.88 3.98
C PHE A 134 -1.91 -1.54 2.61
N VAL A 135 -1.13 -2.60 2.46
CA VAL A 135 -1.21 -3.47 1.29
C VAL A 135 -2.08 -4.66 1.63
N VAL A 136 -3.11 -4.87 0.83
CA VAL A 136 -4.08 -5.96 0.99
C VAL A 136 -3.93 -6.93 -0.17
N GLY A 137 -3.82 -8.21 0.13
CA GLY A 137 -3.68 -9.27 -0.87
C GLY A 137 -5.03 -9.71 -1.47
N PRO A 138 -4.99 -10.60 -2.48
CA PRO A 138 -6.21 -11.17 -3.11
C PRO A 138 -7.12 -11.90 -2.11
N ASP A 139 -6.53 -12.47 -1.06
CA ASP A 139 -7.23 -13.13 0.06
C ASP A 139 -7.88 -12.15 1.05
N LYS A 140 -7.85 -10.85 0.74
CA LYS A 140 -8.35 -9.76 1.58
C LYS A 140 -7.63 -9.63 2.93
N ASN A 141 -6.44 -10.22 3.07
CA ASN A 141 -5.64 -10.07 4.28
C ASN A 141 -4.60 -8.96 4.12
N ILE A 142 -4.29 -8.30 5.22
CA ILE A 142 -3.24 -7.29 5.31
C ILE A 142 -1.88 -7.98 5.14
N LYS A 143 -1.09 -7.53 4.17
CA LYS A 143 0.24 -8.05 3.84
C LYS A 143 1.37 -7.14 4.26
N LEU A 144 1.12 -5.84 4.32
CA LEU A 144 2.07 -4.82 4.73
C LEU A 144 1.34 -3.68 5.43
N MET A 145 1.99 -3.11 6.44
CA MET A 145 1.56 -1.87 7.08
C MET A 145 2.79 -0.99 7.25
N ILE A 146 2.69 0.26 6.80
CA ILE A 146 3.72 1.29 7.01
C ILE A 146 3.02 2.55 7.50
N VAL A 147 3.58 3.22 8.50
CA VAL A 147 3.05 4.47 9.04
C VAL A 147 4.14 5.52 9.09
N TYR A 148 3.87 6.67 8.51
CA TYR A 148 4.75 7.84 8.52
C TYR A 148 4.09 8.98 9.31
N PRO A 149 4.89 9.82 10.00
CA PRO A 149 4.38 11.03 10.61
C PRO A 149 3.88 12.01 9.53
N MET A 150 2.99 12.92 9.92
CA MET A 150 2.36 13.86 8.98
C MET A 150 3.35 14.73 8.19
N THR A 151 4.51 15.01 8.78
CA THR A 151 5.55 15.88 8.22
C THR A 151 6.46 15.22 7.20
N THR A 152 6.38 13.89 7.05
CA THR A 152 7.31 13.11 6.24
C THR A 152 6.61 12.48 5.05
N GLY A 153 6.94 12.92 3.82
CA GLY A 153 6.48 12.28 2.58
C GLY A 153 7.01 10.85 2.46
N ARG A 154 6.15 9.96 1.93
CA ARG A 154 6.44 8.53 1.83
C ARG A 154 7.35 8.18 0.65
N ASN A 155 8.04 7.05 0.76
CA ASN A 155 8.73 6.41 -0.34
C ASN A 155 7.81 5.37 -1.00
N PHE A 156 7.14 5.72 -2.09
CA PHE A 156 6.25 4.82 -2.81
C PHE A 156 6.98 3.78 -3.67
N ASP A 157 8.25 4.02 -4.03
CA ASP A 157 9.07 3.02 -4.72
C ASP A 157 9.35 1.82 -3.79
N GLU A 158 9.50 2.06 -2.48
CA GLU A 158 9.58 0.98 -1.49
C GLU A 158 8.30 0.15 -1.43
N ILE A 159 7.12 0.77 -1.59
CA ILE A 159 5.85 0.03 -1.63
C ILE A 159 5.80 -0.87 -2.87
N LEU A 160 6.20 -0.38 -4.05
CA LEU A 160 6.32 -1.19 -5.27
C LEU A 160 7.32 -2.34 -5.06
N ARG A 161 8.50 -2.05 -4.50
CA ARG A 161 9.51 -3.06 -4.19
C ARG A 161 8.98 -4.18 -3.30
N VAL A 162 8.24 -3.84 -2.26
CA VAL A 162 7.67 -4.83 -1.33
C VAL A 162 6.54 -5.62 -1.99
N ILE A 163 5.71 -5.00 -2.83
CA ILE A 163 4.69 -5.70 -3.62
C ILE A 163 5.35 -6.73 -4.54
N ASP A 164 6.42 -6.36 -5.26
CA ASP A 164 7.18 -7.30 -6.09
C ASP A 164 7.70 -8.48 -5.27
N SER A 165 8.26 -8.21 -4.10
CA SER A 165 8.74 -9.24 -3.17
C SER A 165 7.60 -10.17 -2.71
N MET A 166 6.47 -9.61 -2.29
CA MET A 166 5.33 -10.41 -1.81
C MET A 166 4.71 -11.25 -2.92
N GLN A 167 4.59 -10.73 -4.13
CA GLN A 167 4.05 -11.47 -5.27
C GLN A 167 5.00 -12.60 -5.71
N LEU A 168 6.31 -12.36 -5.68
CA LEU A 168 7.31 -13.38 -5.97
C LEU A 168 7.27 -14.51 -4.93
N THR A 169 7.29 -14.16 -3.64
CA THR A 169 7.31 -15.16 -2.55
C THR A 169 5.98 -15.90 -2.38
N ALA A 170 4.87 -15.35 -2.88
CA ALA A 170 3.59 -16.06 -2.96
C ALA A 170 3.58 -17.17 -4.02
N LYS A 171 4.38 -17.01 -5.11
CA LYS A 171 4.46 -17.99 -6.21
C LYS A 171 5.55 -19.02 -5.99
N HIS A 172 6.64 -18.64 -5.35
CA HIS A 172 7.86 -19.43 -5.25
C HIS A 172 8.28 -19.62 -3.80
N LYS A 173 8.90 -20.74 -3.49
CA LYS A 173 9.43 -21.05 -2.14
C LYS A 173 10.78 -20.34 -1.92
N VAL A 174 10.76 -19.01 -2.03
CA VAL A 174 11.92 -18.12 -1.85
C VAL A 174 11.60 -16.99 -0.88
N ALA A 175 12.64 -16.36 -0.39
CA ALA A 175 12.57 -15.10 0.36
C ALA A 175 13.50 -14.07 -0.31
N THR A 176 13.13 -12.80 -0.23
CA THR A 176 13.95 -11.70 -0.74
C THR A 176 14.90 -11.19 0.34
N PRO A 177 16.20 -11.01 0.04
CA PRO A 177 17.15 -10.46 1.01
C PRO A 177 16.93 -8.97 1.28
N VAL A 178 17.69 -8.43 2.22
CA VAL A 178 17.69 -6.99 2.52
C VAL A 178 17.96 -6.16 1.27
N ASN A 179 17.19 -5.08 1.08
CA ASN A 179 17.29 -4.14 -0.06
C ASN A 179 17.13 -4.78 -1.45
N TRP A 180 16.64 -6.00 -1.52
CA TRP A 180 16.41 -6.70 -2.78
C TRP A 180 15.58 -5.87 -3.76
N LYS A 181 15.96 -5.91 -5.02
CA LYS A 181 15.19 -5.35 -6.14
C LYS A 181 14.83 -6.44 -7.13
N GLN A 182 13.75 -6.24 -7.86
CA GLN A 182 13.31 -7.19 -8.88
C GLN A 182 14.43 -7.48 -9.90
N GLY A 183 14.67 -8.77 -10.15
CA GLY A 183 15.75 -9.26 -11.00
C GLY A 183 17.02 -9.67 -10.26
N GLU A 184 17.15 -9.32 -8.98
CA GLU A 184 18.29 -9.73 -8.15
C GLU A 184 18.08 -11.14 -7.56
N ASP A 185 19.17 -11.75 -7.10
CA ASP A 185 19.15 -13.07 -6.49
C ASP A 185 18.27 -13.11 -5.24
N VAL A 186 17.63 -14.25 -5.02
CA VAL A 186 16.76 -14.54 -3.89
C VAL A 186 17.29 -15.68 -3.03
N ILE A 187 16.68 -15.89 -1.88
CA ILE A 187 17.09 -16.92 -0.92
C ILE A 187 16.11 -18.10 -1.00
N ILE A 188 16.62 -19.31 -1.15
CA ILE A 188 15.82 -20.53 -1.01
C ILE A 188 15.42 -20.66 0.45
N VAL A 189 14.11 -20.74 0.74
CA VAL A 189 13.65 -20.83 2.14
C VAL A 189 14.18 -22.10 2.83
N PRO A 190 14.46 -22.06 4.13
CA PRO A 190 15.05 -23.21 4.86
C PRO A 190 14.21 -24.49 4.80
N GLY A 191 12.89 -24.39 4.61
CA GLY A 191 11.98 -25.53 4.49
C GLY A 191 12.16 -26.36 3.21
N VAL A 192 12.87 -25.85 2.20
CA VAL A 192 13.18 -26.58 0.96
C VAL A 192 14.53 -27.27 1.14
N ASN A 193 14.55 -28.62 1.16
CA ASN A 193 15.80 -29.39 1.25
C ASN A 193 16.56 -29.37 -0.09
N ASN A 194 17.80 -29.89 -0.11
CA ASN A 194 18.66 -29.86 -1.30
C ASN A 194 18.11 -30.71 -2.46
N GLU A 195 17.43 -31.82 -2.17
CA GLU A 195 16.85 -32.69 -3.22
C GLU A 195 15.66 -31.98 -3.90
N GLU A 196 14.83 -31.31 -3.13
CA GLU A 196 13.72 -30.50 -3.64
C GLU A 196 14.26 -29.27 -4.39
N ALA A 197 15.26 -28.59 -3.83
CA ALA A 197 15.89 -27.44 -4.48
C ALA A 197 16.51 -27.81 -5.84
N ALA A 198 17.17 -28.97 -5.96
CA ALA A 198 17.75 -29.41 -7.22
C ALA A 198 16.72 -29.69 -8.32
N LYS A 199 15.47 -30.05 -7.95
CA LYS A 199 14.36 -30.21 -8.90
C LYS A 199 13.82 -28.88 -9.40
N VAL A 200 13.78 -27.88 -8.52
CA VAL A 200 13.22 -26.55 -8.82
C VAL A 200 14.25 -25.64 -9.49
N TYR A 201 15.51 -25.76 -9.10
CA TYR A 201 16.64 -24.96 -9.57
C TYR A 201 17.72 -25.83 -10.21
N PRO A 202 17.49 -26.39 -11.42
CA PRO A 202 18.41 -27.33 -12.07
C PRO A 202 19.78 -26.73 -12.41
N ASP A 203 19.84 -25.40 -12.57
CA ASP A 203 21.10 -24.66 -12.80
C ASP A 203 21.93 -24.49 -11.53
N GLY A 204 21.41 -24.97 -10.38
CA GLY A 204 22.08 -24.91 -9.09
C GLY A 204 21.84 -23.59 -8.34
N TRP A 205 22.54 -23.46 -7.23
CA TRP A 205 22.50 -22.29 -6.35
C TRP A 205 23.85 -22.08 -5.67
N GLU A 206 24.06 -20.88 -5.13
CA GLU A 206 25.21 -20.57 -4.28
C GLU A 206 24.89 -20.92 -2.82
N THR A 207 25.73 -21.72 -2.16
CA THR A 207 25.63 -21.94 -0.71
C THR A 207 26.63 -21.04 0.01
N VAL A 208 26.14 -19.93 0.55
CA VAL A 208 26.96 -18.99 1.34
C VAL A 208 27.21 -19.55 2.75
N THR A 209 26.16 -20.09 3.37
CA THR A 209 26.19 -20.84 4.63
C THR A 209 25.18 -21.99 4.55
N PRO A 210 25.21 -22.98 5.48
CA PRO A 210 24.24 -24.08 5.47
C PRO A 210 22.76 -23.64 5.48
N TYR A 211 22.47 -22.45 6.00
CA TYR A 211 21.11 -21.87 6.08
C TYR A 211 20.88 -20.71 5.09
N LEU A 212 21.90 -20.28 4.32
CA LEU A 212 21.82 -19.19 3.35
C LEU A 212 22.22 -19.69 1.97
N ARG A 213 21.21 -20.03 1.16
CA ARG A 213 21.35 -20.49 -0.22
C ARG A 213 20.74 -19.46 -1.16
N LYS A 214 21.55 -18.88 -2.03
CA LYS A 214 21.13 -17.88 -3.01
C LYS A 214 20.89 -18.53 -4.36
N VAL A 215 19.86 -18.10 -5.04
CA VAL A 215 19.49 -18.54 -6.38
C VAL A 215 19.02 -17.36 -7.21
N LYS A 216 19.19 -17.43 -8.52
CA LYS A 216 18.60 -16.44 -9.42
C LYS A 216 17.10 -16.36 -9.22
N GLN A 217 16.56 -15.15 -9.31
CA GLN A 217 15.11 -14.94 -9.20
C GLN A 217 14.40 -15.86 -10.20
N PRO A 218 13.45 -16.70 -9.75
CA PRO A 218 12.59 -17.46 -10.66
C PRO A 218 11.63 -16.53 -11.41
N SER A 219 11.24 -16.93 -12.61
CA SER A 219 10.32 -16.18 -13.49
C SER A 219 8.84 -16.40 -13.14
#